data_2bb0deafe7f0f5b46d1a722b1298b30a
#
_entry.id   2bb0deafe7f0f5b46d1a722b1298b30a
#
_cell.length_a   1.000
_cell.length_b   1.000
_cell.length_c   1.000
_cell.angle_alpha   90.00
_cell.angle_beta   90.00
_cell.angle_gamma   90.00
#
_symmetry.space_group_name_H-M   'P 1'
#
loop_
_entity.id
_entity.type
_entity.pdbx_description
1 polymer ?
#
loop_
_entity_poly.entity_id
_entity_poly.type
_entity_poly.pdbx_seq_one_letter_code
_entity_poly.pdbx_strand_id
1 'polypeptide(L)'
;MVEGLSDEEKVLTIVVPVVNERDPLEPLLRNLIGQKYKREYEILVADENHTAEIEALCERIQRNDFSRLRYTFVPDSSRYIERRKLAITLGMRAARGEWVMVLSPDTLPVDDQWLYHISQSLIEGNDMVMAYYNYDDDGSLVARRAIFDRVCDLATRMEAWEDGLVMGCLPSAWAVRKSWFLSENGFADSVNLAFGEEAVFACLHADTERTALLCSPSTRLVEALPSADVLQTRRMRACEVMHFLAHPLRRYRQQDMWASIATYAFVLCQLVYLIGRLVMDIHHGIYTLALLPTDIISVVLWGVGLTLSVVMVRLGLRTLDERKYGAYIYLYELLRPLHAIATELERSTHQHDFERKFI
;
A
#
# COMPACT_ATOMS: atom_id res chain seq x y z
N MET A 1 -26.10 15.65 -12.50
CA MET A 1 -26.29 15.11 -13.88
C MET A 1 -24.98 15.39 -14.60
N VAL A 2 -24.21 14.37 -14.91
CA VAL A 2 -23.01 14.51 -15.76
C VAL A 2 -23.50 14.37 -17.18
N GLU A 3 -23.95 15.50 -17.75
CA GLU A 3 -24.29 15.61 -19.17
C GLU A 3 -23.01 16.01 -19.91
N GLY A 4 -22.57 15.17 -20.84
CA GLY A 4 -21.52 15.54 -21.81
C GLY A 4 -20.49 14.50 -22.16
N LEU A 5 -20.42 13.35 -21.46
CA LEU A 5 -19.49 12.28 -21.81
C LEU A 5 -20.06 11.39 -22.92
N SER A 6 -19.22 11.00 -23.88
CA SER A 6 -19.56 9.99 -24.89
C SER A 6 -19.89 8.65 -24.21
N ASP A 7 -20.63 7.75 -24.86
CA ASP A 7 -20.99 6.47 -24.24
C ASP A 7 -19.76 5.60 -23.92
N GLU A 8 -18.64 5.77 -24.62
CA GLU A 8 -17.36 5.13 -24.33
C GLU A 8 -16.71 5.69 -23.04
N GLU A 9 -16.90 6.97 -22.73
CA GLU A 9 -16.38 7.60 -21.50
C GLU A 9 -17.16 7.17 -20.23
N LYS A 10 -18.32 6.54 -20.40
CA LYS A 10 -19.18 6.08 -19.29
C LYS A 10 -18.85 4.66 -18.82
N VAL A 11 -18.09 3.89 -19.59
CA VAL A 11 -17.68 2.53 -19.24
C VAL A 11 -16.48 2.57 -18.31
N LEU A 12 -16.53 1.84 -17.20
CA LEU A 12 -15.39 1.58 -16.35
C LEU A 12 -14.77 0.24 -16.74
N THR A 13 -13.46 0.21 -16.97
CA THR A 13 -12.73 -1.04 -17.17
C THR A 13 -11.98 -1.42 -15.90
N ILE A 14 -12.18 -2.64 -15.40
CA ILE A 14 -11.43 -3.19 -14.27
C ILE A 14 -10.39 -4.16 -14.82
N VAL A 15 -9.11 -3.82 -14.71
CA VAL A 15 -7.98 -4.65 -15.13
C VAL A 15 -7.50 -5.46 -13.94
N VAL A 16 -7.43 -6.78 -14.09
CA VAL A 16 -6.93 -7.71 -13.08
C VAL A 16 -5.68 -8.39 -13.64
N PRO A 17 -4.47 -7.92 -13.28
CA PRO A 17 -3.24 -8.60 -13.64
C PRO A 17 -3.09 -9.89 -12.84
N VAL A 18 -2.81 -11.00 -13.50
CA VAL A 18 -2.70 -12.34 -12.89
C VAL A 18 -1.35 -12.96 -13.24
N VAL A 19 -0.66 -13.49 -12.24
CA VAL A 19 0.69 -14.05 -12.39
C VAL A 19 0.65 -15.56 -12.69
N ASN A 20 -0.23 -16.28 -12.02
CA ASN A 20 -0.31 -17.75 -12.14
C ASN A 20 -1.68 -18.29 -11.68
N GLU A 21 -1.89 -19.60 -11.90
CA GLU A 21 -3.12 -20.32 -11.55
C GLU A 21 -3.43 -20.40 -10.05
N ARG A 22 -2.47 -20.08 -9.19
CA ARG A 22 -2.65 -20.07 -7.72
C ARG A 22 -3.24 -18.76 -7.20
N ASP A 23 -3.29 -17.74 -8.05
CA ASP A 23 -3.90 -16.47 -7.69
C ASP A 23 -5.41 -16.67 -7.43
N PRO A 24 -5.97 -16.09 -6.37
CA PRO A 24 -7.38 -16.28 -6.02
C PRO A 24 -8.32 -15.47 -6.92
N LEU A 25 -8.23 -15.66 -8.24
CA LEU A 25 -8.93 -14.89 -9.26
C LEU A 25 -10.46 -15.11 -9.21
N GLU A 26 -10.92 -16.37 -9.11
CA GLU A 26 -12.36 -16.68 -9.16
C GLU A 26 -13.17 -15.99 -8.05
N PRO A 27 -12.73 -15.94 -6.78
CA PRO A 27 -13.42 -15.17 -5.74
C PRO A 27 -13.57 -13.69 -6.07
N LEU A 28 -12.51 -13.05 -6.60
CA LEU A 28 -12.58 -11.65 -7.01
C LEU A 28 -13.56 -11.45 -8.17
N LEU A 29 -13.50 -12.27 -9.21
CA LEU A 29 -14.42 -12.16 -10.35
C LEU A 29 -15.87 -12.30 -9.90
N ARG A 30 -16.20 -13.28 -9.04
CA ARG A 30 -17.56 -13.45 -8.51
C ARG A 30 -18.02 -12.27 -7.68
N ASN A 31 -17.14 -11.70 -6.85
CA ASN A 31 -17.44 -10.49 -6.07
C ASN A 31 -17.72 -9.29 -7.01
N LEU A 32 -16.88 -9.09 -8.01
CA LEU A 32 -17.05 -8.00 -8.98
C LEU A 32 -18.34 -8.13 -9.80
N ILE A 33 -18.67 -9.34 -10.24
CA ILE A 33 -19.91 -9.62 -10.97
C ILE A 33 -21.16 -9.35 -10.11
N GLY A 34 -21.05 -9.60 -8.81
CA GLY A 34 -22.12 -9.36 -7.83
C GLY A 34 -22.31 -7.91 -7.42
N GLN A 35 -21.49 -6.97 -7.90
CA GLN A 35 -21.59 -5.56 -7.53
C GLN A 35 -22.89 -4.90 -8.00
N LYS A 36 -23.55 -4.19 -7.10
CA LYS A 36 -24.76 -3.40 -7.39
C LYS A 36 -24.40 -2.05 -8.03
N TYR A 37 -23.93 -2.11 -9.26
CA TYR A 37 -23.51 -0.94 -10.02
C TYR A 37 -24.41 -0.74 -11.24
N LYS A 38 -25.00 0.45 -11.36
CA LYS A 38 -26.02 0.75 -12.39
C LYS A 38 -25.45 1.12 -13.75
N ARG A 39 -24.16 1.55 -13.78
CA ARG A 39 -23.53 1.92 -15.04
C ARG A 39 -22.82 0.71 -15.66
N GLU A 40 -22.46 0.81 -16.91
CA GLU A 40 -21.70 -0.25 -17.57
C GLU A 40 -20.27 -0.32 -17.06
N TYR A 41 -19.78 -1.54 -16.90
CA TYR A 41 -18.37 -1.83 -16.64
C TYR A 41 -17.97 -3.13 -17.32
N GLU A 42 -16.71 -3.28 -17.60
CA GLU A 42 -16.11 -4.53 -18.08
C GLU A 42 -14.99 -4.97 -17.13
N ILE A 43 -14.72 -6.26 -17.12
CA ILE A 43 -13.58 -6.86 -16.40
C ILE A 43 -12.62 -7.40 -17.45
N LEU A 44 -11.36 -7.02 -17.37
CA LEU A 44 -10.30 -7.47 -18.26
C LEU A 44 -9.21 -8.17 -17.44
N VAL A 45 -9.16 -9.48 -17.53
CA VAL A 45 -8.09 -10.29 -16.95
C VAL A 45 -6.86 -10.20 -17.85
N ALA A 46 -5.74 -9.75 -17.29
CA ALA A 46 -4.46 -9.61 -17.99
C ALA A 46 -3.46 -10.62 -17.45
N ASP A 47 -3.33 -11.74 -18.11
CA ASP A 47 -2.48 -12.86 -17.69
C ASP A 47 -1.02 -12.62 -18.08
N GLU A 48 -0.13 -12.68 -17.10
CA GLU A 48 1.31 -12.48 -17.31
C GLU A 48 1.98 -13.66 -18.02
N ASN A 49 1.43 -14.88 -17.90
CA ASN A 49 2.08 -16.11 -18.33
C ASN A 49 1.30 -16.97 -19.34
N HIS A 50 0.14 -16.48 -19.81
CA HIS A 50 -0.71 -17.23 -20.75
C HIS A 50 -1.10 -18.61 -20.21
N THR A 51 -1.76 -18.63 -19.07
CA THR A 51 -2.10 -19.83 -18.32
C THR A 51 -3.42 -20.43 -18.83
N ALA A 52 -3.41 -21.67 -19.31
CA ALA A 52 -4.58 -22.32 -19.89
C ALA A 52 -5.77 -22.43 -18.90
N GLU A 53 -5.49 -22.64 -17.61
CA GLU A 53 -6.47 -22.70 -16.54
C GLU A 53 -7.20 -21.36 -16.33
N ILE A 54 -6.45 -20.24 -16.39
CA ILE A 54 -6.99 -18.88 -16.26
C ILE A 54 -7.85 -18.56 -17.49
N GLU A 55 -7.37 -18.87 -18.68
CA GLU A 55 -8.13 -18.68 -19.92
C GLU A 55 -9.45 -19.46 -19.89
N ALA A 56 -9.42 -20.76 -19.53
CA ALA A 56 -10.59 -21.60 -19.41
C ALA A 56 -11.59 -21.09 -18.34
N LEU A 57 -11.08 -20.58 -17.19
CA LEU A 57 -11.91 -19.96 -16.17
C LEU A 57 -12.62 -18.71 -16.72
N CYS A 58 -11.90 -17.84 -17.41
CA CYS A 58 -12.43 -16.60 -17.99
C CYS A 58 -13.51 -16.92 -19.06
N GLU A 59 -13.24 -17.87 -19.94
CA GLU A 59 -14.22 -18.31 -20.94
C GLU A 59 -15.50 -18.88 -20.31
N ARG A 60 -15.36 -19.70 -19.26
CA ARG A 60 -16.50 -20.27 -18.55
C ARG A 60 -17.39 -19.18 -17.94
N ILE A 61 -16.79 -18.20 -17.25
CA ILE A 61 -17.51 -17.09 -16.61
C ILE A 61 -18.10 -16.17 -17.69
N GLN A 62 -17.38 -15.87 -18.76
CA GLN A 62 -17.86 -15.02 -19.84
C GLN A 62 -19.13 -15.60 -20.49
N ARG A 63 -19.16 -16.92 -20.71
CA ARG A 63 -20.32 -17.59 -21.35
C ARG A 63 -21.54 -17.69 -20.45
N ASN A 64 -21.32 -17.91 -19.15
CA ASN A 64 -22.43 -18.32 -18.28
C ASN A 64 -22.90 -17.18 -17.34
N ASP A 65 -21.98 -16.30 -16.91
CA ASP A 65 -22.26 -15.39 -15.80
C ASP A 65 -22.12 -13.92 -16.19
N PHE A 66 -21.10 -13.54 -16.98
CA PHE A 66 -20.82 -12.14 -17.29
C PHE A 66 -20.15 -11.93 -18.66
N SER A 67 -20.94 -11.64 -19.68
CA SER A 67 -20.47 -11.49 -21.07
C SER A 67 -19.46 -10.35 -21.31
N ARG A 68 -19.33 -9.40 -20.38
CA ARG A 68 -18.35 -8.30 -20.41
C ARG A 68 -17.03 -8.64 -19.72
N LEU A 69 -16.79 -9.90 -19.37
CA LEU A 69 -15.48 -10.40 -19.00
C LEU A 69 -14.66 -10.63 -20.27
N ARG A 70 -13.44 -10.12 -20.27
CA ARG A 70 -12.48 -10.29 -21.36
C ARG A 70 -11.16 -10.83 -20.81
N TYR A 71 -10.44 -11.53 -21.65
CA TYR A 71 -9.14 -12.09 -21.35
C TYR A 71 -8.09 -11.54 -22.33
N THR A 72 -6.90 -11.24 -21.82
CA THR A 72 -5.71 -10.93 -22.62
C THR A 72 -4.49 -11.49 -21.91
N PHE A 73 -3.39 -11.69 -22.63
CA PHE A 73 -2.17 -12.23 -22.05
C PHE A 73 -0.91 -11.56 -22.62
N VAL A 74 0.19 -11.68 -21.88
CA VAL A 74 1.50 -11.20 -22.32
C VAL A 74 2.16 -12.24 -23.21
N PRO A 75 2.54 -11.90 -24.46
CA PRO A 75 3.21 -12.81 -25.36
C PRO A 75 4.56 -13.31 -24.81
N ASP A 76 4.91 -14.56 -25.07
CA ASP A 76 6.16 -15.19 -24.59
C ASP A 76 7.44 -14.54 -25.14
N SER A 77 7.35 -13.85 -26.27
CA SER A 77 8.45 -13.11 -26.88
C SER A 77 8.89 -11.87 -26.08
N SER A 78 8.10 -11.46 -25.10
CA SER A 78 8.33 -10.22 -24.30
C SER A 78 9.32 -10.49 -23.16
N ARG A 79 10.59 -10.78 -23.47
CA ARG A 79 11.59 -11.20 -22.47
C ARG A 79 12.28 -10.05 -21.72
N TYR A 80 12.15 -8.81 -22.17
CA TYR A 80 12.94 -7.67 -21.68
C TYR A 80 12.18 -6.69 -20.77
N ILE A 81 10.87 -6.88 -20.57
CA ILE A 81 10.03 -6.01 -19.75
C ILE A 81 9.42 -6.85 -18.65
N GLU A 82 9.35 -6.28 -17.45
CA GLU A 82 8.63 -6.92 -16.34
C GLU A 82 7.20 -7.24 -16.78
N ARG A 83 6.81 -8.50 -16.70
CA ARG A 83 5.57 -9.01 -17.30
C ARG A 83 4.33 -8.35 -16.70
N ARG A 84 4.34 -8.04 -15.39
CA ARG A 84 3.24 -7.33 -14.72
C ARG A 84 3.00 -5.94 -15.35
N LYS A 85 4.04 -5.15 -15.57
CA LYS A 85 3.94 -3.83 -16.22
C LYS A 85 3.33 -3.95 -17.61
N LEU A 86 3.78 -4.95 -18.35
CA LEU A 86 3.27 -5.19 -19.69
C LEU A 86 1.81 -5.65 -19.66
N ALA A 87 1.43 -6.55 -18.74
CA ALA A 87 0.04 -7.00 -18.56
C ALA A 87 -0.89 -5.81 -18.26
N ILE A 88 -0.51 -4.94 -17.30
CA ILE A 88 -1.30 -3.75 -16.98
C ILE A 88 -1.34 -2.80 -18.19
N THR A 89 -0.23 -2.57 -18.89
CA THR A 89 -0.17 -1.70 -20.07
C THR A 89 -1.04 -2.23 -21.21
N LEU A 90 -1.04 -3.55 -21.45
CA LEU A 90 -1.91 -4.18 -22.42
C LEU A 90 -3.38 -4.04 -22.00
N GLY A 91 -3.68 -4.25 -20.71
CA GLY A 91 -4.99 -4.00 -20.13
C GLY A 91 -5.47 -2.56 -20.36
N MET A 92 -4.62 -1.57 -20.06
CA MET A 92 -4.90 -0.15 -20.31
C MET A 92 -5.23 0.13 -21.78
N ARG A 93 -4.44 -0.41 -22.71
CA ARG A 93 -4.67 -0.21 -24.15
C ARG A 93 -5.93 -0.91 -24.65
N ALA A 94 -6.23 -2.10 -24.13
CA ALA A 94 -7.38 -2.90 -24.50
C ALA A 94 -8.68 -2.44 -23.83
N ALA A 95 -8.61 -1.62 -22.78
CA ALA A 95 -9.75 -1.07 -22.07
C ALA A 95 -10.66 -0.26 -23.01
N ARG A 96 -11.97 -0.45 -22.87
CA ARG A 96 -12.99 0.32 -23.59
C ARG A 96 -13.34 1.62 -22.89
N GLY A 97 -13.23 1.62 -21.55
CA GLY A 97 -13.53 2.78 -20.74
C GLY A 97 -12.40 3.79 -20.67
N GLU A 98 -12.74 5.04 -20.45
CA GLU A 98 -11.76 6.11 -20.15
C GLU A 98 -11.18 5.92 -18.73
N TRP A 99 -11.98 5.46 -17.78
CA TRP A 99 -11.47 5.10 -16.47
C TRP A 99 -11.08 3.62 -16.43
N VAL A 100 -9.83 3.38 -16.03
CA VAL A 100 -9.28 2.04 -15.88
C VAL A 100 -8.82 1.85 -14.43
N MET A 101 -9.42 0.86 -13.76
CA MET A 101 -9.08 0.49 -12.40
C MET A 101 -8.25 -0.78 -12.40
N VAL A 102 -7.20 -0.82 -11.60
CA VAL A 102 -6.35 -2.01 -11.43
C VAL A 102 -6.61 -2.62 -10.05
N LEU A 103 -6.95 -3.91 -10.04
CA LEU A 103 -7.14 -4.70 -8.83
C LEU A 103 -6.25 -5.94 -8.85
N SER A 104 -5.58 -6.21 -7.73
CA SER A 104 -4.88 -7.49 -7.54
C SER A 104 -5.88 -8.62 -7.28
N PRO A 105 -5.61 -9.85 -7.77
CA PRO A 105 -6.53 -10.97 -7.63
C PRO A 105 -6.74 -11.43 -6.18
N ASP A 106 -5.82 -11.07 -5.26
CA ASP A 106 -5.86 -11.36 -3.83
C ASP A 106 -6.62 -10.32 -2.99
N THR A 107 -7.23 -9.32 -3.64
CA THR A 107 -8.01 -8.27 -2.97
C THR A 107 -9.50 -8.41 -3.26
N LEU A 108 -10.32 -8.22 -2.23
CA LEU A 108 -11.79 -8.32 -2.34
C LEU A 108 -12.46 -7.03 -1.86
N PRO A 109 -13.45 -6.50 -2.60
CA PRO A 109 -14.37 -5.49 -2.10
C PRO A 109 -15.08 -5.90 -0.82
N VAL A 110 -15.25 -4.97 0.12
CA VAL A 110 -15.89 -5.25 1.43
C VAL A 110 -17.39 -5.52 1.32
N ASP A 111 -18.04 -4.96 0.31
CA ASP A 111 -19.50 -5.14 0.09
C ASP A 111 -19.88 -5.08 -1.39
N ASP A 112 -21.17 -5.25 -1.67
CA ASP A 112 -21.74 -5.26 -3.03
C ASP A 112 -22.03 -3.86 -3.60
N GLN A 113 -21.75 -2.78 -2.86
CA GLN A 113 -21.88 -1.39 -3.29
C GLN A 113 -20.52 -0.69 -3.48
N TRP A 114 -19.43 -1.41 -3.26
CA TRP A 114 -18.08 -0.86 -3.34
C TRP A 114 -17.81 -0.14 -4.67
N LEU A 115 -18.18 -0.75 -5.79
CA LEU A 115 -18.00 -0.15 -7.12
C LEU A 115 -18.78 1.14 -7.31
N TYR A 116 -19.96 1.24 -6.71
CA TYR A 116 -20.75 2.47 -6.67
C TYR A 116 -20.02 3.56 -5.90
N HIS A 117 -19.48 3.26 -4.71
CA HIS A 117 -18.77 4.22 -3.88
C HIS A 117 -17.49 4.74 -4.54
N ILE A 118 -16.67 3.86 -5.10
CA ILE A 118 -15.46 4.23 -5.85
C ILE A 118 -15.82 5.14 -7.04
N SER A 119 -16.86 4.80 -7.79
CA SER A 119 -17.24 5.52 -8.99
C SER A 119 -17.65 6.99 -8.77
N GLN A 120 -17.99 7.37 -7.54
CA GLN A 120 -18.29 8.77 -7.22
C GLN A 120 -17.06 9.69 -7.37
N SER A 121 -15.86 9.13 -7.32
CA SER A 121 -14.60 9.86 -7.50
C SER A 121 -14.03 9.75 -8.93
N LEU A 122 -14.64 8.92 -9.79
CA LEU A 122 -14.27 8.80 -11.21
C LEU A 122 -14.95 9.92 -12.01
N ILE A 123 -14.51 11.14 -11.80
CA ILE A 123 -15.09 12.38 -12.34
C ILE A 123 -14.10 13.12 -13.22
N GLU A 124 -14.58 14.07 -14.01
CA GLU A 124 -13.77 14.83 -14.97
C GLU A 124 -12.61 15.63 -14.32
N GLY A 125 -12.80 16.10 -13.08
CA GLY A 125 -11.78 16.83 -12.32
C GLY A 125 -10.59 15.99 -11.84
N ASN A 126 -10.71 14.65 -11.83
CA ASN A 126 -9.67 13.75 -11.38
C ASN A 126 -8.98 13.04 -12.55
N ASP A 127 -7.68 12.81 -12.43
CA ASP A 127 -6.89 11.96 -13.33
C ASP A 127 -6.56 10.61 -12.69
N MET A 128 -6.49 10.59 -11.36
CA MET A 128 -6.20 9.36 -10.59
C MET A 128 -7.10 9.24 -9.37
N VAL A 129 -7.45 8.01 -9.01
CA VAL A 129 -8.16 7.67 -7.78
C VAL A 129 -7.40 6.52 -7.11
N MET A 130 -7.11 6.66 -5.83
CA MET A 130 -6.46 5.64 -5.02
C MET A 130 -7.37 5.30 -3.85
N ALA A 131 -7.60 4.01 -3.61
CA ALA A 131 -8.38 3.56 -2.48
C ALA A 131 -7.49 2.81 -1.48
N TYR A 132 -7.80 3.00 -0.20
CA TYR A 132 -7.17 2.27 0.87
C TYR A 132 -7.59 0.81 0.87
N TYR A 133 -6.63 -0.08 1.12
CA TYR A 133 -6.91 -1.49 1.42
C TYR A 133 -5.98 -2.01 2.50
N ASN A 134 -6.44 -3.02 3.21
CA ASN A 134 -5.67 -3.65 4.28
C ASN A 134 -5.87 -5.17 4.28
N TYR A 135 -5.10 -5.86 5.11
CA TYR A 135 -5.16 -7.31 5.23
C TYR A 135 -6.38 -7.78 5.99
N ASP A 136 -6.81 -9.00 5.70
CA ASP A 136 -7.81 -9.70 6.50
C ASP A 136 -7.26 -10.00 7.90
N ASP A 137 -8.07 -9.76 8.94
CA ASP A 137 -7.68 -9.99 10.33
C ASP A 137 -8.10 -11.41 10.79
N ASP A 138 -7.22 -12.37 10.59
CA ASP A 138 -7.38 -13.74 11.08
C ASP A 138 -7.16 -13.87 12.62
N GLY A 139 -6.89 -12.75 13.31
CA GLY A 139 -6.62 -12.69 14.74
C GLY A 139 -5.18 -13.03 15.13
N SER A 140 -4.32 -13.39 14.19
CA SER A 140 -2.90 -13.67 14.44
C SER A 140 -2.11 -12.40 14.80
N LEU A 141 -0.96 -12.57 15.45
CA LEU A 141 -0.04 -11.45 15.72
C LEU A 141 0.56 -10.91 14.43
N VAL A 142 0.71 -11.76 13.40
CA VAL A 142 1.22 -11.37 12.09
C VAL A 142 0.24 -10.46 11.37
N ALA A 143 -1.06 -10.84 11.33
CA ALA A 143 -2.12 -10.01 10.77
C ALA A 143 -2.19 -8.64 11.45
N ARG A 144 -2.27 -8.63 12.77
CA ARG A 144 -2.34 -7.40 13.56
C ARG A 144 -1.15 -6.47 13.31
N ARG A 145 0.06 -7.04 13.21
CA ARG A 145 1.25 -6.26 12.87
C ARG A 145 1.21 -5.72 11.45
N ALA A 146 0.80 -6.54 10.48
CA ALA A 146 0.71 -6.12 9.09
C ALA A 146 -0.33 -5.00 8.89
N ILE A 147 -1.49 -5.11 9.54
CA ILE A 147 -2.54 -4.08 9.51
C ILE A 147 -2.05 -2.79 10.17
N PHE A 148 -1.37 -2.89 11.32
CA PHE A 148 -0.78 -1.73 12.01
C PHE A 148 0.22 -1.00 11.11
N ASP A 149 1.14 -1.74 10.47
CA ASP A 149 2.15 -1.18 9.57
C ASP A 149 1.50 -0.47 8.37
N ARG A 150 0.40 -1.02 7.84
CA ARG A 150 -0.35 -0.42 6.73
C ARG A 150 -1.03 0.90 7.13
N VAL A 151 -1.59 0.97 8.34
CA VAL A 151 -2.18 2.22 8.87
C VAL A 151 -1.10 3.28 9.09
N CYS A 152 0.07 2.90 9.60
CA CYS A 152 1.20 3.83 9.75
C CYS A 152 1.71 4.32 8.37
N ASP A 153 1.80 3.44 7.37
CA ASP A 153 2.17 3.82 6.00
C ASP A 153 1.15 4.82 5.40
N LEU A 154 -0.15 4.58 5.62
CA LEU A 154 -1.17 5.54 5.19
C LEU A 154 -1.01 6.90 5.89
N ALA A 155 -0.75 6.93 7.18
CA ALA A 155 -0.53 8.18 7.92
C ALA A 155 0.64 8.99 7.34
N THR A 156 1.75 8.33 7.01
CA THR A 156 2.91 8.97 6.35
C THR A 156 2.54 9.51 4.95
N ARG A 157 1.71 8.79 4.19
CA ARG A 157 1.20 9.26 2.89
C ARG A 157 0.28 10.46 3.02
N MET A 158 -0.56 10.49 4.05
CA MET A 158 -1.44 11.63 4.32
C MET A 158 -0.66 12.87 4.74
N GLU A 159 0.43 12.72 5.51
CA GLU A 159 1.33 13.82 5.84
C GLU A 159 1.95 14.43 4.56
N ALA A 160 2.48 13.60 3.66
CA ALA A 160 2.97 14.07 2.38
C ALA A 160 1.89 14.74 1.52
N TRP A 161 0.66 14.22 1.59
CA TRP A 161 -0.50 14.78 0.88
C TRP A 161 -0.86 16.18 1.35
N GLU A 162 -0.79 16.46 2.65
CA GLU A 162 -1.02 17.80 3.22
C GLU A 162 0.02 18.82 2.71
N ASP A 163 1.23 18.35 2.39
CA ASP A 163 2.28 19.16 1.77
C ASP A 163 2.19 19.22 0.23
N GLY A 164 1.11 18.73 -0.35
CA GLY A 164 0.85 18.75 -1.80
C GLY A 164 1.60 17.67 -2.58
N LEU A 165 2.10 16.60 -1.92
CA LEU A 165 2.88 15.54 -2.55
C LEU A 165 2.14 14.20 -2.54
N VAL A 166 2.08 13.54 -3.69
CA VAL A 166 1.55 12.17 -3.79
C VAL A 166 2.68 11.18 -3.55
N MET A 167 2.64 10.48 -2.41
CA MET A 167 3.65 9.50 -2.02
C MET A 167 3.34 8.10 -2.57
N GLY A 168 3.00 8.01 -3.85
CA GLY A 168 2.71 6.78 -4.56
C GLY A 168 1.37 6.14 -4.21
N CYS A 169 1.05 5.06 -4.89
CA CYS A 169 -0.12 4.22 -4.60
C CYS A 169 0.30 2.79 -4.24
N LEU A 170 -0.66 2.04 -3.75
CA LEU A 170 -0.50 0.62 -3.47
C LEU A 170 -0.75 -0.20 -4.75
N PRO A 171 -0.24 -1.45 -4.84
CA PRO A 171 -0.36 -2.29 -6.04
C PRO A 171 -1.78 -2.65 -6.48
N SER A 172 -2.76 -2.43 -5.64
CA SER A 172 -4.18 -2.65 -5.91
C SER A 172 -5.00 -1.41 -5.58
N ALA A 173 -6.25 -1.37 -6.03
CA ALA A 173 -7.21 -0.33 -5.70
C ALA A 173 -6.83 1.08 -6.20
N TRP A 174 -6.29 1.17 -7.39
CA TRP A 174 -6.04 2.45 -8.04
C TRP A 174 -6.70 2.50 -9.43
N ALA A 175 -7.19 3.66 -9.78
CA ALA A 175 -7.80 3.91 -11.09
C ALA A 175 -7.18 5.17 -11.70
N VAL A 176 -7.07 5.18 -13.03
CA VAL A 176 -6.55 6.33 -13.78
C VAL A 176 -7.39 6.59 -15.02
N ARG A 177 -7.38 7.81 -15.50
CA ARG A 177 -7.81 8.12 -16.85
C ARG A 177 -6.85 7.49 -17.85
N LYS A 178 -7.38 6.70 -18.77
CA LYS A 178 -6.61 6.02 -19.80
C LYS A 178 -5.83 7.01 -20.67
N SER A 179 -6.48 8.07 -21.10
CA SER A 179 -5.87 9.12 -21.92
C SER A 179 -4.68 9.78 -21.20
N TRP A 180 -4.84 10.11 -19.91
CA TRP A 180 -3.76 10.67 -19.10
C TRP A 180 -2.61 9.68 -18.88
N PHE A 181 -2.90 8.42 -18.51
CA PHE A 181 -1.87 7.39 -18.35
C PHE A 181 -1.03 7.19 -19.61
N LEU A 182 -1.68 7.22 -20.78
CA LEU A 182 -0.98 7.06 -22.07
C LEU A 182 -0.20 8.32 -22.47
N SER A 183 -0.70 9.53 -22.15
CA SER A 183 0.02 10.78 -22.41
C SER A 183 1.29 10.92 -21.58
N GLU A 184 1.31 10.37 -20.35
CA GLU A 184 2.49 10.30 -19.48
C GLU A 184 3.42 9.12 -19.80
N ASN A 185 3.23 8.44 -20.95
CA ASN A 185 3.97 7.25 -21.37
C ASN A 185 3.87 6.04 -20.42
N GLY A 186 2.87 5.98 -19.57
CA GLY A 186 2.62 4.87 -18.66
C GLY A 186 3.80 4.58 -17.73
N PHE A 187 4.28 3.34 -17.72
CA PHE A 187 5.36 2.91 -16.82
C PHE A 187 6.78 3.11 -17.38
N ALA A 188 6.98 4.03 -18.33
CA ALA A 188 8.31 4.25 -18.96
C ALA A 188 9.38 4.63 -17.93
N ASP A 189 9.05 5.46 -16.94
CA ASP A 189 9.98 5.92 -15.91
C ASP A 189 10.42 4.81 -14.94
N SER A 190 9.67 3.73 -14.85
CA SER A 190 9.96 2.59 -13.98
C SER A 190 10.47 1.35 -14.73
N VAL A 191 10.87 1.45 -16.00
CA VAL A 191 11.33 0.30 -16.82
C VAL A 191 12.47 -0.45 -16.14
N ASN A 192 13.35 0.27 -15.43
CA ASN A 192 14.50 -0.32 -14.74
C ASN A 192 14.18 -0.93 -13.36
N LEU A 193 12.92 -0.86 -12.92
CA LEU A 193 12.49 -1.48 -11.66
C LEU A 193 11.76 -2.79 -11.93
N ALA A 194 11.97 -3.79 -11.09
CA ALA A 194 11.25 -5.06 -11.17
C ALA A 194 9.83 -4.99 -10.56
N PHE A 195 9.49 -3.92 -9.84
CA PHE A 195 8.22 -3.78 -9.09
C PHE A 195 7.99 -2.33 -8.68
N GLY A 196 6.76 -1.98 -8.25
CA GLY A 196 6.39 -0.66 -7.74
C GLY A 196 6.16 0.37 -8.84
N GLU A 197 5.83 -0.09 -10.03
CA GLU A 197 5.53 0.74 -11.19
C GLU A 197 4.41 1.73 -10.93
N GLU A 198 3.36 1.30 -10.26
CA GLU A 198 2.22 2.12 -9.88
C GLU A 198 2.61 3.21 -8.87
N ALA A 199 3.48 2.86 -7.91
CA ALA A 199 3.96 3.82 -6.92
C ALA A 199 4.83 4.90 -7.57
N VAL A 200 5.74 4.50 -8.47
CA VAL A 200 6.61 5.44 -9.22
C VAL A 200 5.77 6.33 -10.11
N PHE A 201 4.82 5.76 -10.87
CA PHE A 201 3.92 6.53 -11.74
C PHE A 201 3.15 7.58 -10.94
N ALA A 202 2.53 7.20 -9.83
CA ALA A 202 1.80 8.14 -8.98
C ALA A 202 2.70 9.23 -8.40
N CYS A 203 3.91 8.89 -7.94
CA CYS A 203 4.83 9.88 -7.38
C CYS A 203 5.34 10.92 -8.39
N LEU A 204 5.48 10.54 -9.65
CA LEU A 204 6.05 11.41 -10.69
C LEU A 204 5.00 12.25 -11.41
N HIS A 205 3.81 11.73 -11.59
CA HIS A 205 2.80 12.33 -12.47
C HIS A 205 1.53 12.80 -11.75
N ALA A 206 1.18 12.19 -10.59
CA ALA A 206 -0.03 12.59 -9.88
C ALA A 206 0.21 13.82 -9.00
N ASP A 207 -0.80 14.68 -8.91
CA ASP A 207 -0.87 15.79 -7.98
C ASP A 207 -2.09 15.64 -7.05
N THR A 208 -2.08 16.34 -5.93
CA THR A 208 -3.15 16.26 -4.92
C THR A 208 -4.43 16.96 -5.34
N GLU A 209 -4.40 17.86 -6.33
CA GLU A 209 -5.57 18.59 -6.81
C GLU A 209 -6.42 17.74 -7.76
N ARG A 210 -5.77 16.87 -8.54
CA ARG A 210 -6.41 15.99 -9.54
C ARG A 210 -6.38 14.52 -9.17
N THR A 211 -6.03 14.21 -7.94
CA THR A 211 -6.02 12.84 -7.42
C THR A 211 -6.97 12.72 -6.24
N ALA A 212 -7.78 11.68 -6.18
CA ALA A 212 -8.62 11.38 -5.03
C ALA A 212 -8.03 10.22 -4.21
N LEU A 213 -7.80 10.46 -2.90
CA LEU A 213 -7.40 9.42 -1.95
C LEU A 213 -8.62 9.01 -1.11
N LEU A 214 -9.09 7.79 -1.30
CA LEU A 214 -10.30 7.26 -0.68
C LEU A 214 -9.95 6.40 0.54
N CYS A 215 -10.25 6.89 1.72
CA CYS A 215 -10.00 6.24 3.00
C CYS A 215 -11.30 5.87 3.75
N SER A 216 -12.45 5.83 3.06
CA SER A 216 -13.72 5.44 3.67
C SER A 216 -13.82 3.92 3.83
N PRO A 217 -14.45 3.42 4.91
CA PRO A 217 -14.77 2.00 5.03
C PRO A 217 -15.55 1.41 3.85
N SER A 218 -16.43 2.20 3.22
CA SER A 218 -17.21 1.78 2.04
C SER A 218 -16.40 1.64 0.75
N THR A 219 -15.22 2.25 0.68
CA THR A 219 -14.30 2.16 -0.47
C THR A 219 -13.13 1.22 -0.22
N ARG A 220 -13.05 0.62 0.98
CA ARG A 220 -11.97 -0.28 1.36
C ARG A 220 -12.03 -1.60 0.59
N LEU A 221 -10.85 -2.13 0.30
CA LEU A 221 -10.65 -3.52 -0.09
C LEU A 221 -9.99 -4.30 1.05
N VAL A 222 -10.19 -5.60 1.06
CA VAL A 222 -9.53 -6.52 1.98
C VAL A 222 -8.63 -7.45 1.17
N GLU A 223 -7.37 -7.54 1.55
CA GLU A 223 -6.37 -8.42 0.95
C GLU A 223 -6.21 -9.67 1.83
N ALA A 224 -6.17 -10.85 1.22
CA ALA A 224 -5.81 -12.06 1.94
C ALA A 224 -4.42 -11.92 2.58
N LEU A 225 -4.30 -12.28 3.87
CA LEU A 225 -3.03 -12.15 4.57
C LEU A 225 -1.98 -13.09 3.96
N PRO A 226 -0.89 -12.57 3.38
CA PRO A 226 0.19 -13.41 2.86
C PRO A 226 1.05 -13.99 3.99
N SER A 227 1.92 -14.96 3.65
CA SER A 227 2.89 -15.50 4.60
C SER A 227 3.85 -14.41 5.13
N ALA A 228 4.46 -14.65 6.28
CA ALA A 228 5.41 -13.71 6.89
C ALA A 228 6.59 -13.38 5.95
N ASP A 229 7.08 -14.36 5.19
CA ASP A 229 8.18 -14.17 4.23
C ASP A 229 7.77 -13.26 3.06
N VAL A 230 6.54 -13.43 2.56
CA VAL A 230 6.00 -12.54 1.51
C VAL A 230 5.80 -11.13 2.04
N LEU A 231 5.30 -10.97 3.27
CA LEU A 231 5.20 -9.66 3.92
C LEU A 231 6.56 -8.97 4.06
N GLN A 232 7.60 -9.72 4.47
CA GLN A 232 8.94 -9.19 4.57
C GLN A 232 9.50 -8.78 3.20
N THR A 233 9.32 -9.62 2.18
CA THR A 233 9.69 -9.29 0.80
C THR A 233 8.98 -8.02 0.31
N ARG A 234 7.69 -7.85 0.59
CA ARG A 234 6.94 -6.64 0.24
C ARG A 234 7.48 -5.39 0.95
N ARG A 235 7.91 -5.50 2.21
CA ARG A 235 8.56 -4.40 2.94
C ARG A 235 9.89 -4.00 2.32
N MET A 236 10.74 -4.98 1.98
CA MET A 236 12.01 -4.73 1.28
C MET A 236 11.78 -4.04 -0.07
N ARG A 237 10.82 -4.52 -0.87
CA ARG A 237 10.45 -3.90 -2.15
C ARG A 237 9.97 -2.45 -1.96
N ALA A 238 9.14 -2.18 -0.97
CA ALA A 238 8.71 -0.82 -0.66
C ALA A 238 9.88 0.10 -0.27
N CYS A 239 10.88 -0.43 0.46
CA CYS A 239 12.11 0.31 0.76
C CYS A 239 12.90 0.62 -0.50
N GLU A 240 13.05 -0.33 -1.43
CA GLU A 240 13.78 -0.16 -2.69
C GLU A 240 13.13 0.89 -3.59
N VAL A 241 11.80 0.84 -3.74
CA VAL A 241 11.03 1.85 -4.48
C VAL A 241 11.28 3.24 -3.89
N MET A 242 11.30 3.38 -2.55
CA MET A 242 11.59 4.66 -1.91
C MET A 242 13.00 5.18 -2.17
N HIS A 243 13.99 4.30 -2.39
CA HIS A 243 15.34 4.72 -2.78
C HIS A 243 15.40 5.20 -4.23
N PHE A 244 14.56 4.66 -5.08
CA PHE A 244 14.43 5.10 -6.47
C PHE A 244 13.75 6.46 -6.61
N LEU A 245 12.83 6.79 -5.70
CA LEU A 245 12.05 8.02 -5.76
C LEU A 245 12.85 9.27 -5.40
N ALA A 246 12.34 10.43 -5.83
CA ALA A 246 12.95 11.73 -5.61
C ALA A 246 13.11 12.08 -4.13
N HIS A 247 14.12 12.92 -3.84
CA HIS A 247 14.52 13.31 -2.48
C HIS A 247 13.37 13.82 -1.58
N PRO A 248 12.38 14.63 -2.03
CA PRO A 248 11.32 15.11 -1.16
C PRO A 248 10.50 13.98 -0.53
N LEU A 249 10.18 12.93 -1.30
CA LEU A 249 9.36 11.80 -0.83
C LEU A 249 10.10 10.88 0.13
N ARG A 250 11.42 10.70 -0.06
CA ARG A 250 12.27 9.96 0.89
C ARG A 250 12.27 10.60 2.28
N ARG A 251 12.17 11.92 2.34
CA ARG A 251 12.24 12.69 3.58
C ARG A 251 11.19 12.22 4.59
N TYR A 252 9.94 12.02 4.19
CA TYR A 252 8.86 11.61 5.11
C TYR A 252 9.18 10.28 5.78
N ARG A 253 9.57 9.27 5.01
CA ARG A 253 9.95 7.96 5.56
C ARG A 253 11.22 8.05 6.41
N GLN A 254 12.22 8.83 6.00
CA GLN A 254 13.44 9.03 6.77
C GLN A 254 13.18 9.80 8.07
N GLN A 255 12.33 10.80 8.07
CA GLN A 255 11.96 11.55 9.29
C GLN A 255 11.32 10.63 10.32
N ASP A 256 10.35 9.80 9.93
CA ASP A 256 9.74 8.83 10.83
C ASP A 256 10.75 7.83 11.39
N MET A 257 11.65 7.32 10.57
CA MET A 257 12.72 6.44 10.99
C MET A 257 13.70 7.15 11.95
N TRP A 258 14.16 8.36 11.63
CA TRP A 258 15.09 9.11 12.46
C TRP A 258 14.47 9.57 13.78
N ALA A 259 13.22 9.99 13.77
CA ALA A 259 12.48 10.33 14.99
C ALA A 259 12.39 9.14 15.94
N SER A 260 12.12 7.97 15.37
CA SER A 260 12.09 6.72 16.12
C SER A 260 13.46 6.34 16.68
N ILE A 261 14.53 6.41 15.89
CA ILE A 261 15.92 6.15 16.32
C ILE A 261 16.32 7.13 17.43
N ALA A 262 16.02 8.42 17.26
CA ALA A 262 16.32 9.44 18.26
C ALA A 262 15.62 9.16 19.60
N THR A 263 14.37 8.69 19.56
CA THR A 263 13.61 8.30 20.74
C THR A 263 14.32 7.15 21.49
N TYR A 264 14.78 6.12 20.78
CA TYR A 264 15.51 5.01 21.40
C TYR A 264 16.88 5.44 21.94
N ALA A 265 17.62 6.26 21.18
CA ALA A 265 18.89 6.79 21.63
C ALA A 265 18.71 7.61 22.91
N PHE A 266 17.66 8.43 22.99
CA PHE A 266 17.32 9.17 24.19
C PHE A 266 17.03 8.25 25.39
N VAL A 267 16.18 7.22 25.22
CA VAL A 267 15.85 6.26 26.28
C VAL A 267 17.09 5.51 26.73
N LEU A 268 17.95 5.09 25.79
CA LEU A 268 19.23 4.40 26.13
C LEU A 268 20.17 5.32 26.93
N CYS A 269 20.31 6.57 26.49
CA CYS A 269 21.13 7.56 27.22
C CYS A 269 20.61 7.79 28.65
N GLN A 270 19.30 7.90 28.82
CA GLN A 270 18.70 8.03 30.15
C GLN A 270 18.95 6.80 31.02
N LEU A 271 18.84 5.61 30.46
CA LEU A 271 19.07 4.36 31.17
C LEU A 271 20.56 4.26 31.63
N VAL A 272 21.49 4.56 30.71
CA VAL A 272 22.97 4.57 31.04
C VAL A 272 23.27 5.61 32.11
N TYR A 273 22.70 6.80 32.03
CA TYR A 273 22.84 7.85 33.04
C TYR A 273 22.32 7.40 34.42
N LEU A 274 21.11 6.81 34.47
CA LEU A 274 20.53 6.33 35.74
C LEU A 274 21.35 5.19 36.34
N ILE A 275 21.85 4.25 35.52
CA ILE A 275 22.73 3.16 35.97
C ILE A 275 24.07 3.74 36.51
N GLY A 276 24.67 4.67 35.78
CA GLY A 276 25.91 5.32 36.19
C GLY A 276 25.78 6.04 37.55
N ARG A 277 24.67 6.78 37.72
CA ARG A 277 24.33 7.39 39.02
C ARG A 277 24.18 6.36 40.15
N LEU A 278 23.41 5.32 39.90
CA LEU A 278 23.18 4.25 40.87
C LEU A 278 24.51 3.63 41.33
N VAL A 279 25.43 3.36 40.39
CA VAL A 279 26.77 2.84 40.70
C VAL A 279 27.56 3.83 41.54
N MET A 280 27.53 5.13 41.21
CA MET A 280 28.23 6.16 42.01
C MET A 280 27.64 6.32 43.41
N ASP A 281 26.29 6.31 43.52
CA ASP A 281 25.59 6.39 44.81
C ASP A 281 25.96 5.21 45.71
N ILE A 282 25.96 3.98 45.18
CA ILE A 282 26.40 2.78 45.90
C ILE A 282 27.86 2.90 46.33
N HIS A 283 28.75 3.41 45.48
CA HIS A 283 30.15 3.61 45.80
C HIS A 283 30.35 4.59 46.96
N HIS A 284 29.47 5.60 47.04
CA HIS A 284 29.45 6.57 48.15
C HIS A 284 28.67 6.11 49.40
N GLY A 285 28.19 4.85 49.42
CA GLY A 285 27.42 4.31 50.54
C GLY A 285 25.96 4.77 50.59
N ILE A 286 25.44 5.35 49.50
CA ILE A 286 24.06 5.79 49.38
C ILE A 286 23.27 4.67 48.70
N TYR A 287 22.40 3.99 49.45
CA TYR A 287 21.63 2.86 48.95
C TYR A 287 20.19 3.24 48.55
N THR A 288 19.91 4.52 48.32
CA THR A 288 18.61 5.02 47.93
C THR A 288 18.69 5.66 46.55
N LEU A 289 17.94 5.13 45.57
CA LEU A 289 17.78 5.75 44.27
C LEU A 289 16.89 6.99 44.39
N ALA A 290 17.50 8.18 44.59
CA ALA A 290 16.79 9.45 44.55
C ALA A 290 16.66 9.90 43.09
N LEU A 291 15.44 9.78 42.48
CA LEU A 291 15.18 10.35 41.18
C LEU A 291 15.21 11.89 41.26
N LEU A 292 15.99 12.51 40.39
CA LEU A 292 15.97 13.98 40.26
C LEU A 292 14.72 14.42 39.52
N PRO A 293 14.21 15.61 39.73
CA PRO A 293 13.09 16.16 38.98
C PRO A 293 13.28 16.11 37.46
N THR A 294 14.51 16.26 36.97
CA THR A 294 14.87 16.14 35.55
C THR A 294 14.66 14.74 35.00
N ASP A 295 14.94 13.70 35.80
CA ASP A 295 14.73 12.30 35.40
C ASP A 295 13.26 12.00 35.27
N ILE A 296 12.45 12.49 36.20
CA ILE A 296 10.99 12.34 36.18
C ILE A 296 10.40 13.07 34.98
N ILE A 297 10.80 14.31 34.71
CA ILE A 297 10.34 15.12 33.60
C ILE A 297 10.64 14.41 32.25
N SER A 298 11.87 13.89 32.08
CA SER A 298 12.27 13.24 30.84
C SER A 298 11.45 11.95 30.56
N VAL A 299 11.20 11.12 31.59
CA VAL A 299 10.37 9.91 31.47
C VAL A 299 8.91 10.28 31.16
N VAL A 300 8.39 11.32 31.82
CA VAL A 300 7.02 11.81 31.58
C VAL A 300 6.88 12.34 30.15
N LEU A 301 7.80 13.14 29.66
CA LEU A 301 7.77 13.67 28.28
C LEU A 301 7.84 12.54 27.25
N TRP A 302 8.68 11.52 27.46
CA TRP A 302 8.71 10.36 26.60
C TRP A 302 7.40 9.57 26.64
N GLY A 303 6.85 9.32 27.82
CA GLY A 303 5.57 8.64 27.98
C GLY A 303 4.41 9.38 27.32
N VAL A 304 4.40 10.72 27.40
CA VAL A 304 3.42 11.56 26.69
C VAL A 304 3.58 11.43 25.19
N GLY A 305 4.81 11.50 24.66
CA GLY A 305 5.07 11.34 23.22
C GLY A 305 4.59 9.97 22.69
N LEU A 306 4.94 8.88 23.38
CA LEU A 306 4.47 7.54 23.03
C LEU A 306 2.94 7.42 23.09
N THR A 307 2.32 8.02 24.09
CA THR A 307 0.85 8.00 24.23
C THR A 307 0.18 8.77 23.11
N LEU A 308 0.71 9.93 22.72
CA LEU A 308 0.20 10.72 21.59
C LEU A 308 0.30 9.93 20.27
N SER A 309 1.45 9.30 19.99
CA SER A 309 1.61 8.45 18.81
C SER A 309 0.57 7.32 18.78
N VAL A 310 0.42 6.60 19.89
CA VAL A 310 -0.60 5.54 20.01
C VAL A 310 -2.03 6.07 19.83
N VAL A 311 -2.34 7.26 20.33
CA VAL A 311 -3.66 7.89 20.14
C VAL A 311 -3.91 8.18 18.66
N MET A 312 -2.93 8.72 17.94
CA MET A 312 -3.04 9.00 16.51
C MET A 312 -3.30 7.71 15.70
N VAL A 313 -2.53 6.65 15.96
CA VAL A 313 -2.76 5.35 15.32
C VAL A 313 -4.14 4.78 15.65
N ARG A 314 -4.61 4.91 16.90
CA ARG A 314 -5.96 4.47 17.30
C ARG A 314 -7.06 5.24 16.59
N LEU A 315 -6.87 6.54 16.36
CA LEU A 315 -7.81 7.34 15.58
C LEU A 315 -7.83 6.85 14.13
N GLY A 316 -6.67 6.63 13.51
CA GLY A 316 -6.58 6.04 12.16
C GLY A 316 -7.30 4.70 12.06
N LEU A 317 -7.05 3.77 12.97
CA LEU A 317 -7.74 2.47 13.02
C LEU A 317 -9.27 2.62 13.16
N ARG A 318 -9.73 3.62 13.90
CA ARG A 318 -11.16 3.88 14.08
C ARG A 318 -11.80 4.46 12.82
N THR A 319 -11.16 5.42 12.19
CA THR A 319 -11.68 6.08 10.97
C THR A 319 -11.76 5.12 9.80
N LEU A 320 -10.85 4.15 9.74
CA LEU A 320 -10.78 3.11 8.72
C LEU A 320 -11.64 1.87 9.05
N ASP A 321 -12.36 1.88 10.18
CA ASP A 321 -13.13 0.74 10.70
C ASP A 321 -12.28 -0.54 10.85
N GLU A 322 -11.01 -0.35 11.27
CA GLU A 322 -10.11 -1.45 11.57
C GLU A 322 -10.28 -1.94 13.00
N ARG A 323 -9.90 -3.20 13.25
CA ARG A 323 -10.05 -3.83 14.56
C ARG A 323 -9.30 -3.08 15.68
N LYS A 324 -9.85 -3.10 16.90
CA LYS A 324 -9.23 -2.51 18.09
C LYS A 324 -8.17 -3.45 18.68
N TYR A 325 -6.93 -3.01 18.76
CA TYR A 325 -5.79 -3.81 19.24
C TYR A 325 -5.47 -3.68 20.74
N GLY A 326 -6.23 -2.90 21.51
CA GLY A 326 -6.00 -2.74 22.96
C GLY A 326 -4.58 -2.25 23.28
N ALA A 327 -3.89 -2.94 24.20
CA ALA A 327 -2.53 -2.59 24.63
C ALA A 327 -1.42 -2.98 23.63
N TYR A 328 -1.69 -3.91 22.70
CA TYR A 328 -0.69 -4.35 21.70
C TYR A 328 -0.18 -3.20 20.81
N ILE A 329 -0.96 -2.12 20.62
CA ILE A 329 -0.52 -0.94 19.87
C ILE A 329 0.74 -0.34 20.47
N TYR A 330 0.85 -0.25 21.80
CA TYR A 330 2.04 0.26 22.47
C TYR A 330 3.28 -0.59 22.16
N LEU A 331 3.12 -1.91 22.14
CA LEU A 331 4.20 -2.82 21.79
C LEU A 331 4.61 -2.66 20.32
N TYR A 332 3.66 -2.55 19.40
CA TYR A 332 3.95 -2.38 17.98
C TYR A 332 4.63 -1.05 17.69
N GLU A 333 4.17 0.04 18.30
CA GLU A 333 4.81 1.35 18.18
C GLU A 333 6.24 1.33 18.75
N LEU A 334 6.42 0.69 19.90
CA LEU A 334 7.74 0.53 20.50
C LEU A 334 8.71 -0.29 19.63
N LEU A 335 8.25 -1.32 18.94
CA LEU A 335 9.07 -2.19 18.08
C LEU A 335 9.26 -1.65 16.65
N ARG A 336 8.48 -0.65 16.23
CA ARG A 336 8.48 -0.11 14.88
C ARG A 336 9.87 0.31 14.37
N PRO A 337 10.69 1.05 15.12
CA PRO A 337 12.04 1.43 14.67
C PRO A 337 12.98 0.24 14.48
N LEU A 338 12.90 -0.74 15.37
CA LEU A 338 13.74 -1.95 15.26
C LEU A 338 13.41 -2.73 13.99
N HIS A 339 12.11 -2.84 13.65
CA HIS A 339 11.69 -3.45 12.40
C HIS A 339 12.11 -2.64 11.17
N ALA A 340 12.05 -1.32 11.23
CA ALA A 340 12.50 -0.47 10.13
C ALA A 340 14.01 -0.63 9.88
N ILE A 341 14.83 -0.63 10.94
CA ILE A 341 16.27 -0.88 10.86
C ILE A 341 16.57 -2.29 10.33
N ALA A 342 15.89 -3.31 10.85
CA ALA A 342 16.07 -4.70 10.41
C ALA A 342 15.75 -4.85 8.91
N THR A 343 14.63 -4.27 8.44
CA THR A 343 14.25 -4.29 7.02
C THR A 343 15.28 -3.59 6.14
N GLU A 344 15.83 -2.46 6.58
CA GLU A 344 16.85 -1.73 5.83
C GLU A 344 18.18 -2.48 5.77
N LEU A 345 18.60 -3.11 6.85
CA LEU A 345 19.79 -3.97 6.88
C LEU A 345 19.61 -5.17 5.95
N GLU A 346 18.47 -5.85 6.00
CA GLU A 346 18.16 -6.99 5.14
C GLU A 346 18.12 -6.58 3.67
N ARG A 347 17.48 -5.44 3.33
CA ARG A 347 17.52 -4.86 2.00
C ARG A 347 18.94 -4.66 1.50
N SER A 348 19.83 -4.10 2.33
CA SER A 348 21.21 -3.83 1.95
C SER A 348 22.01 -5.11 1.66
N THR A 349 21.67 -6.21 2.32
CA THR A 349 22.31 -7.52 2.08
C THR A 349 21.79 -8.20 0.81
N HIS A 350 20.56 -7.91 0.38
CA HIS A 350 19.91 -8.50 -0.81
C HIS A 350 19.94 -7.57 -2.04
N GLN A 351 20.62 -6.44 -1.97
CA GLN A 351 20.67 -5.45 -3.06
C GLN A 351 21.13 -6.07 -4.38
N HIS A 352 22.11 -7.00 -4.36
CA HIS A 352 22.59 -7.69 -5.54
C HIS A 352 21.54 -8.62 -6.20
N ASP A 353 20.58 -9.11 -5.45
CA ASP A 353 19.51 -9.97 -6.00
C ASP A 353 18.46 -9.13 -6.74
N PHE A 354 18.29 -7.88 -6.36
CA PHE A 354 17.43 -6.92 -7.05
C PHE A 354 18.08 -6.36 -8.31
N GLU A 355 19.39 -6.12 -8.31
CA GLU A 355 20.15 -5.64 -9.47
C GLU A 355 20.41 -6.72 -10.54
N ARG A 356 20.58 -7.99 -10.14
CA ARG A 356 20.92 -9.10 -11.06
C ARG A 356 19.81 -9.51 -12.02
N LYS A 357 18.59 -9.07 -11.85
CA LYS A 357 17.50 -9.39 -12.77
C LYS A 357 17.48 -8.54 -14.05
N PHE A 358 18.44 -7.65 -14.22
CA PHE A 358 18.49 -6.67 -15.32
C PHE A 358 19.70 -6.82 -16.28
N ILE A 359 20.45 -7.93 -16.21
CA ILE A 359 21.52 -8.23 -17.16
C ILE A 359 21.13 -9.44 -18.03
#